data_9e0c489aa61e10554743f371c8dcb4fd
#
_entry.id   9e0c489aa61e10554743f371c8dcb4fd
#
_cell.length_a   1.000
_cell.length_b   1.000
_cell.length_c   1.000
_cell.angle_alpha   90.00
_cell.angle_beta   90.00
_cell.angle_gamma   90.00
#
_symmetry.space_group_name_H-M   'P 1'
#
loop_
_entity.id
_entity.type
_entity.pdbx_description
1 polymer ?
#
loop_
_entity_poly.entity_id
_entity_poly.type
_entity_poly.pdbx_seq_one_letter_code
_entity_poly.pdbx_strand_id
1 'polypeptide(L)'
;MIYIVDHKDSFTYNLVHLFSEFDVVCIANYFEVNYSKMEKSKLIVFSSGPGAPSDYPVISEIYKKFKGRKKISGICLGFQQILFNEGGVITQQKKIYHGYQSKVKALKTSALFKENKIFKVGRYHSLKLKEPFNSRETLVTMRCMETGVAMAFENTVSQVYGFQFHPESF
;
A
#
# COMPACT_ATOMS: atom_id res chain seq x y z
N MET A 1 9.96 -10.49 12.32
CA MET A 1 8.49 -10.52 12.42
C MET A 1 7.92 -9.36 11.58
N ILE A 2 6.86 -9.63 10.84
CA ILE A 2 6.06 -8.67 10.07
C ILE A 2 4.76 -8.43 10.83
N TYR A 3 4.32 -7.18 10.94
CA TYR A 3 3.06 -6.83 11.59
C TYR A 3 2.06 -6.33 10.55
N ILE A 4 0.94 -7.03 10.38
CA ILE A 4 -0.12 -6.65 9.46
C ILE A 4 -1.26 -5.99 10.24
N VAL A 5 -1.62 -4.78 9.85
CA VAL A 5 -2.81 -4.07 10.32
C VAL A 5 -3.93 -4.37 9.34
N ASP A 6 -4.94 -5.09 9.82
CA ASP A 6 -6.06 -5.56 9.01
C ASP A 6 -7.20 -4.53 8.99
N HIS A 7 -7.57 -4.06 7.81
CA HIS A 7 -8.74 -3.21 7.58
C HIS A 7 -10.05 -4.02 7.37
N LYS A 8 -10.10 -5.28 7.82
CA LYS A 8 -11.22 -6.21 7.62
C LYS A 8 -11.51 -6.51 6.16
N ASP A 9 -10.46 -6.82 5.42
CA ASP A 9 -10.57 -7.24 4.04
C ASP A 9 -10.58 -8.76 3.89
N SER A 10 -11.35 -9.27 2.95
CA SER A 10 -11.38 -10.70 2.63
C SER A 10 -10.05 -11.25 2.11
N PHE A 11 -9.20 -10.40 1.52
CA PHE A 11 -7.87 -10.78 1.02
C PHE A 11 -6.76 -10.72 2.07
N THR A 12 -7.01 -10.23 3.28
CA THR A 12 -5.96 -10.07 4.29
C THR A 12 -5.25 -11.38 4.62
N TYR A 13 -5.97 -12.51 4.64
CA TYR A 13 -5.33 -13.81 4.90
C TYR A 13 -4.45 -14.30 3.75
N ASN A 14 -4.75 -13.94 2.50
CA ASN A 14 -3.85 -14.20 1.37
C ASN A 14 -2.56 -13.38 1.52
N LEU A 15 -2.69 -12.14 1.99
CA LEU A 15 -1.54 -11.29 2.30
C LEU A 15 -0.71 -11.87 3.46
N VAL A 16 -1.36 -12.38 4.53
CA VAL A 16 -0.69 -13.10 5.62
C VAL A 16 0.09 -14.29 5.08
N HIS A 17 -0.52 -15.10 4.22
CA HIS A 17 0.13 -16.26 3.60
C HIS A 17 1.36 -15.85 2.81
N LEU A 18 1.23 -14.85 1.93
CA LEU A 18 2.34 -14.30 1.13
C LEU A 18 3.52 -13.86 2.01
N PHE A 19 3.25 -13.08 3.06
CA PHE A 19 4.31 -12.59 3.95
C PHE A 19 4.88 -13.67 4.88
N SER A 20 4.14 -14.72 5.17
CA SER A 20 4.62 -15.85 6.02
C SER A 20 5.75 -16.65 5.37
N GLU A 21 5.90 -16.54 4.04
CA GLU A 21 7.05 -17.12 3.32
C GLU A 21 8.37 -16.42 3.65
N PHE A 22 8.32 -15.20 4.18
CA PHE A 22 9.52 -14.37 4.44
C PHE A 22 9.85 -14.21 5.93
N ASP A 23 8.85 -14.17 6.80
CA ASP A 23 9.07 -14.03 8.25
C ASP A 23 7.78 -14.38 9.02
N VAL A 24 7.89 -14.55 10.33
CA VAL A 24 6.73 -14.70 11.23
C VAL A 24 5.81 -13.50 11.09
N VAL A 25 4.52 -13.76 10.88
CA VAL A 25 3.49 -12.72 10.72
C VAL A 25 2.64 -12.61 11.98
N CYS A 26 2.45 -11.39 12.45
CA CYS A 26 1.46 -11.03 13.46
C CYS A 26 0.40 -10.16 12.80
N ILE A 27 -0.86 -10.51 12.95
CA ILE A 27 -2.00 -9.75 12.41
C ILE A 27 -2.89 -9.23 13.55
N ALA A 28 -3.43 -8.05 13.40
CA ALA A 28 -4.48 -7.52 14.27
C ALA A 28 -5.38 -6.56 13.47
N ASN A 29 -6.65 -6.51 13.83
CA ASN A 29 -7.58 -5.51 13.31
C ASN A 29 -7.08 -4.09 13.63
N TYR A 30 -7.36 -3.13 12.75
CA TYR A 30 -6.90 -1.75 12.87
C TYR A 30 -7.29 -1.07 14.20
N PHE A 31 -8.36 -1.51 14.86
CA PHE A 31 -8.83 -0.98 16.14
C PHE A 31 -8.32 -1.76 17.37
N GLU A 32 -7.57 -2.87 17.17
CA GLU A 32 -7.03 -3.75 18.22
C GLU A 32 -5.52 -3.90 18.13
N VAL A 33 -4.83 -2.92 17.55
CA VAL A 33 -3.39 -2.99 17.30
C VAL A 33 -2.57 -3.05 18.58
N ASN A 34 -1.50 -3.81 18.53
CA ASN A 34 -0.53 -3.92 19.62
C ASN A 34 0.75 -3.16 19.28
N TYR A 35 0.89 -1.96 19.85
CA TYR A 35 2.03 -1.08 19.61
C TYR A 35 3.37 -1.69 20.04
N SER A 36 3.41 -2.49 21.12
CA SER A 36 4.63 -3.17 21.56
C SER A 36 5.11 -4.21 20.54
N LYS A 37 4.18 -4.95 19.91
CA LYS A 37 4.51 -5.88 18.82
C LYS A 37 4.95 -5.13 17.57
N MET A 38 4.32 -3.99 17.25
CA MET A 38 4.74 -3.14 16.13
C MET A 38 6.16 -2.61 16.31
N GLU A 39 6.53 -2.17 17.53
CA GLU A 39 7.91 -1.73 17.85
C GLU A 39 8.94 -2.84 17.62
N LYS A 40 8.57 -4.09 17.87
CA LYS A 40 9.45 -5.26 17.67
C LYS A 40 9.46 -5.76 16.23
N SER A 41 8.54 -5.29 15.37
CA SER A 41 8.46 -5.72 13.98
C SER A 41 9.54 -5.06 13.11
N LYS A 42 9.95 -5.76 12.05
CA LYS A 42 10.84 -5.24 11.00
C LYS A 42 10.08 -4.46 9.92
N LEU A 43 8.82 -4.82 9.74
CA LEU A 43 7.92 -4.26 8.73
C LEU A 43 6.51 -4.16 9.30
N ILE A 44 5.86 -3.03 9.08
CA ILE A 44 4.43 -2.82 9.33
C ILE A 44 3.73 -2.78 7.97
N VAL A 45 2.68 -3.55 7.80
CA VAL A 45 1.89 -3.60 6.56
C VAL A 45 0.48 -3.13 6.85
N PHE A 46 0.01 -2.15 6.10
CA PHE A 46 -1.40 -1.76 6.07
C PHE A 46 -2.10 -2.54 4.95
N SER A 47 -3.07 -3.36 5.30
CA SER A 47 -3.76 -4.22 4.34
C SER A 47 -4.66 -3.43 3.39
N SER A 48 -5.21 -4.12 2.41
CA SER A 48 -6.42 -3.72 1.70
C SER A 48 -7.62 -3.61 2.65
N GLY A 49 -8.71 -3.01 2.18
CA GLY A 49 -9.94 -2.86 2.96
C GLY A 49 -11.00 -2.03 2.24
N PRO A 50 -12.23 -2.00 2.79
CA PRO A 50 -13.31 -1.17 2.26
C PRO A 50 -13.15 0.31 2.64
N GLY A 51 -13.95 1.17 2.02
CA GLY A 51 -14.04 2.59 2.35
C GLY A 51 -12.89 3.45 1.80
N ALA A 52 -12.57 4.51 2.52
CA ALA A 52 -11.57 5.51 2.16
C ALA A 52 -10.61 5.79 3.33
N PRO A 53 -9.44 6.41 3.08
CA PRO A 53 -8.47 6.73 4.13
C PRO A 53 -9.04 7.53 5.32
N SER A 54 -9.99 8.43 5.08
CA SER A 54 -10.64 9.23 6.12
C SER A 54 -11.43 8.39 7.14
N ASP A 55 -11.82 7.17 6.79
CA ASP A 55 -12.62 6.29 7.65
C ASP A 55 -11.74 5.61 8.74
N TYR A 56 -10.42 5.74 8.62
CA TYR A 56 -9.44 5.05 9.47
C TYR A 56 -8.44 6.02 10.14
N PRO A 57 -8.89 6.95 11.00
CA PRO A 57 -7.99 7.94 11.63
C PRO A 57 -6.86 7.28 12.44
N VAL A 58 -7.13 6.14 13.08
CA VAL A 58 -6.11 5.39 13.84
C VAL A 58 -4.92 4.96 12.98
N ILE A 59 -5.14 4.65 11.70
CA ILE A 59 -4.03 4.31 10.79
C ILE A 59 -3.14 5.53 10.53
N SER A 60 -3.72 6.72 10.44
CA SER A 60 -2.95 7.96 10.31
C SER A 60 -2.08 8.21 11.56
N GLU A 61 -2.57 7.89 12.75
CA GLU A 61 -1.80 7.98 14.00
C GLU A 61 -0.65 6.96 14.00
N ILE A 62 -0.92 5.70 13.61
CA ILE A 62 0.09 4.65 13.48
C ILE A 62 1.16 5.08 12.48
N TYR A 63 0.73 5.54 11.31
CA TYR A 63 1.65 5.98 10.26
C TYR A 63 2.58 7.09 10.75
N LYS A 64 2.04 8.16 11.34
CA LYS A 64 2.82 9.27 11.90
C LYS A 64 3.81 8.82 12.97
N LYS A 65 3.40 7.87 13.82
CA LYS A 65 4.24 7.33 14.89
C LYS A 65 5.44 6.53 14.36
N PHE A 66 5.26 5.76 13.30
CA PHE A 66 6.25 4.79 12.84
C PHE A 66 7.01 5.21 11.57
N LYS A 67 6.53 6.20 10.83
CA LYS A 67 7.25 6.75 9.65
C LYS A 67 8.67 7.18 10.03
N GLY A 68 9.65 6.76 9.22
CA GLY A 68 11.07 7.02 9.46
C GLY A 68 11.72 6.18 10.58
N ARG A 69 10.92 5.40 11.31
CA ARG A 69 11.41 4.52 12.41
C ARG A 69 11.28 3.04 12.04
N LYS A 70 10.33 2.71 11.21
CA LYS A 70 10.03 1.35 10.75
C LYS A 70 9.83 1.35 9.24
N LYS A 71 10.13 0.22 8.61
CA LYS A 71 9.67 -0.02 7.23
C LYS A 71 8.15 -0.14 7.26
N ILE A 72 7.49 0.55 6.34
CA ILE A 72 6.03 0.50 6.21
C ILE A 72 5.67 0.17 4.77
N SER A 73 4.72 -0.72 4.59
CA SER A 73 4.13 -1.00 3.28
C SER A 73 2.62 -0.87 3.33
N GLY A 74 2.01 -0.44 2.23
CA GLY A 74 0.56 -0.34 2.09
C GLY A 74 0.05 -1.03 0.84
N ILE A 75 -1.02 -1.82 0.97
CA ILE A 75 -1.65 -2.54 -0.13
C ILE A 75 -3.06 -1.98 -0.34
N CYS A 76 -3.39 -1.59 -1.56
CA CYS A 76 -4.68 -1.05 -2.00
C CYS A 76 -5.17 0.11 -1.10
N LEU A 77 -6.04 -0.11 -0.14
CA LEU A 77 -6.42 0.92 0.84
C LEU A 77 -5.21 1.41 1.65
N GLY A 78 -4.33 0.51 2.07
CA GLY A 78 -3.08 0.87 2.77
C GLY A 78 -2.17 1.77 1.94
N PHE A 79 -2.07 1.55 0.62
CA PHE A 79 -1.38 2.46 -0.30
C PHE A 79 -2.03 3.85 -0.28
N GLN A 80 -3.36 3.92 -0.37
CA GLN A 80 -4.10 5.18 -0.36
C GLN A 80 -3.98 5.89 0.99
N GLN A 81 -3.99 5.14 2.08
CA GLN A 81 -3.82 5.64 3.45
C GLN A 81 -2.47 6.35 3.63
N ILE A 82 -1.40 5.75 3.13
CA ILE A 82 -0.07 6.35 3.18
C ILE A 82 -0.04 7.63 2.35
N LEU A 83 -0.48 7.58 1.11
CA LEU A 83 -0.49 8.76 0.23
C LEU A 83 -1.36 9.89 0.78
N PHE A 84 -2.49 9.58 1.41
CA PHE A 84 -3.34 10.55 2.10
C PHE A 84 -2.57 11.27 3.22
N ASN A 85 -1.78 10.53 4.02
CA ASN A 85 -0.95 11.09 5.07
C ASN A 85 0.27 11.87 4.53
N GLU A 86 0.68 11.61 3.29
CA GLU A 86 1.72 12.38 2.57
C GLU A 86 1.16 13.60 1.82
N GLY A 87 -0.08 13.98 2.09
CA GLY A 87 -0.75 15.14 1.48
C GLY A 87 -1.40 14.84 0.12
N GLY A 88 -1.47 13.58 -0.28
CA GLY A 88 -2.17 13.16 -1.49
C GLY A 88 -3.69 13.21 -1.32
N VAL A 89 -4.39 13.57 -2.38
CA VAL A 89 -5.84 13.53 -2.44
C VAL A 89 -6.29 12.22 -3.06
N ILE A 90 -7.10 11.46 -2.34
CA ILE A 90 -7.69 10.21 -2.84
C ILE A 90 -9.09 10.52 -3.38
N THR A 91 -9.35 10.10 -4.60
CA THR A 91 -10.61 10.40 -5.31
C THR A 91 -11.16 9.17 -6.03
N GLN A 92 -12.46 9.21 -6.29
CA GLN A 92 -13.12 8.16 -7.06
C GLN A 92 -12.61 8.14 -8.50
N GLN A 93 -12.41 6.96 -9.06
CA GLN A 93 -12.13 6.80 -10.48
C GLN A 93 -13.41 6.48 -11.27
N LYS A 94 -13.39 6.80 -12.58
CA LYS A 94 -14.57 6.62 -13.45
C LYS A 94 -15.00 5.16 -13.58
N LYS A 95 -14.04 4.23 -13.63
CA LYS A 95 -14.29 2.80 -13.77
C LYS A 95 -13.89 2.09 -12.47
N ILE A 96 -14.79 1.29 -11.93
CA ILE A 96 -14.52 0.40 -10.80
C ILE A 96 -13.82 -0.86 -11.34
N TYR A 97 -12.73 -1.25 -10.70
CA TYR A 97 -12.02 -2.49 -10.99
C TYR A 97 -12.28 -3.48 -9.86
N HIS A 98 -12.75 -4.67 -10.20
CA HIS A 98 -12.97 -5.75 -9.25
C HIS A 98 -12.62 -7.09 -9.90
N GLY A 99 -11.49 -7.68 -9.48
CA GLY A 99 -10.95 -8.89 -10.10
C GLY A 99 -10.42 -8.66 -11.52
N TYR A 100 -9.92 -7.47 -11.82
CA TYR A 100 -9.46 -7.11 -13.14
C TYR A 100 -7.93 -7.22 -13.25
N GLN A 101 -7.44 -7.95 -14.25
CA GLN A 101 -6.02 -8.02 -14.53
C GLN A 101 -5.58 -6.85 -15.41
N SER A 102 -4.56 -6.11 -14.98
CA SER A 102 -3.97 -5.00 -15.72
C SER A 102 -2.45 -5.17 -15.84
N LYS A 103 -1.88 -4.54 -16.88
CA LYS A 103 -0.42 -4.38 -16.99
C LYS A 103 0.00 -3.07 -16.32
N VAL A 104 1.03 -3.16 -15.48
CA VAL A 104 1.67 -2.01 -14.85
C VAL A 104 3.12 -1.93 -15.27
N LYS A 105 3.64 -0.71 -15.42
CA LYS A 105 5.01 -0.45 -15.90
C LYS A 105 5.76 0.38 -14.88
N ALA A 106 6.99 -0.04 -14.55
CA ALA A 106 7.92 0.75 -13.77
C ALA A 106 8.44 1.93 -14.60
N LEU A 107 8.37 3.14 -14.03
CA LEU A 107 8.68 4.40 -14.71
C LEU A 107 10.17 4.70 -14.77
N LYS A 108 10.91 4.22 -13.75
CA LYS A 108 12.35 4.43 -13.58
C LYS A 108 12.93 3.31 -12.74
N THR A 109 14.26 3.16 -12.78
CA THR A 109 14.94 2.31 -11.82
C THR A 109 14.79 2.90 -10.41
N SER A 110 14.38 2.07 -9.48
CA SER A 110 14.09 2.42 -8.11
C SER A 110 14.68 1.39 -7.15
N ALA A 111 14.40 1.51 -5.85
CA ALA A 111 14.85 0.52 -4.86
C ALA A 111 14.24 -0.87 -5.10
N LEU A 112 13.00 -0.93 -5.64
CA LEU A 112 12.28 -2.18 -5.85
C LEU A 112 12.29 -2.68 -7.29
N PHE A 113 12.36 -1.80 -8.28
CA PHE A 113 12.12 -2.15 -9.67
C PHE A 113 13.15 -1.56 -10.62
N LYS A 114 13.48 -2.32 -11.68
CA LYS A 114 14.20 -1.81 -12.85
C LYS A 114 13.22 -1.06 -13.76
N GLU A 115 13.70 0.04 -14.36
CA GLU A 115 12.95 0.82 -15.33
C GLU A 115 12.42 -0.04 -16.48
N ASN A 116 11.24 0.32 -16.98
CA ASN A 116 10.51 -0.35 -18.06
C ASN A 116 10.08 -1.80 -17.75
N LYS A 117 10.30 -2.32 -16.53
CA LYS A 117 9.76 -3.62 -16.14
C LYS A 117 8.24 -3.58 -16.13
N ILE A 118 7.62 -4.60 -16.72
CA ILE A 118 6.16 -4.74 -16.81
C ILE A 118 5.73 -5.95 -15.99
N PHE A 119 4.63 -5.77 -15.22
CA PHE A 119 4.01 -6.81 -14.42
C PHE A 119 2.52 -6.90 -14.79
N LYS A 120 1.95 -8.11 -14.69
CA LYS A 120 0.50 -8.33 -14.64
C LYS A 120 0.08 -8.33 -13.19
N VAL A 121 -0.98 -7.61 -12.85
CA VAL A 121 -1.42 -7.42 -11.45
C VAL A 121 -2.94 -7.45 -11.34
N GLY A 122 -3.44 -7.93 -10.19
CA GLY A 122 -4.85 -7.90 -9.84
C GLY A 122 -5.28 -6.54 -9.30
N ARG A 123 -6.42 -6.04 -9.76
CA ARG A 123 -6.99 -4.75 -9.34
C ARG A 123 -8.39 -4.94 -8.76
N TYR A 124 -8.61 -4.32 -7.58
CA TYR A 124 -9.87 -4.39 -6.82
C TYR A 124 -10.22 -3.03 -6.19
N HIS A 125 -10.04 -1.91 -6.92
CA HIS A 125 -10.19 -0.59 -6.35
C HIS A 125 -11.08 0.34 -7.18
N SER A 126 -11.86 1.16 -6.48
CA SER A 126 -12.69 2.24 -7.02
C SER A 126 -12.08 3.63 -6.79
N LEU A 127 -11.12 3.73 -5.87
CA LEU A 127 -10.42 4.96 -5.53
C LEU A 127 -9.01 4.96 -6.13
N LYS A 128 -8.48 6.17 -6.34
CA LYS A 128 -7.13 6.40 -6.87
C LYS A 128 -6.52 7.68 -6.30
N LEU A 129 -5.21 7.79 -6.38
CA LEU A 129 -4.51 9.07 -6.18
C LEU A 129 -4.97 10.07 -7.25
N LYS A 130 -5.39 11.26 -6.82
CA LYS A 130 -5.60 12.41 -7.71
C LYS A 130 -4.25 13.03 -8.03
N GLU A 131 -4.00 13.29 -9.30
CA GLU A 131 -2.75 13.92 -9.73
C GLU A 131 -3.03 15.31 -10.34
N PRO A 132 -2.07 16.24 -10.29
CA PRO A 132 -0.69 16.02 -9.86
C PRO A 132 -0.55 15.82 -8.34
N PHE A 133 0.35 14.89 -7.95
CA PHE A 133 0.78 14.68 -6.58
C PHE A 133 2.25 15.11 -6.47
N ASN A 134 2.51 16.14 -5.71
CA ASN A 134 3.84 16.73 -5.57
C ASN A 134 4.43 16.40 -4.19
N SER A 135 5.38 15.49 -4.16
CA SER A 135 6.18 15.18 -2.99
C SER A 135 7.65 15.12 -3.37
N ARG A 136 8.52 15.60 -2.48
CA ARG A 136 9.98 15.51 -2.67
C ARG A 136 10.52 14.12 -2.37
N GLU A 137 9.88 13.39 -1.46
CA GLU A 137 10.37 12.12 -0.94
C GLU A 137 9.54 10.93 -1.43
N THR A 138 8.22 11.10 -1.55
CA THR A 138 7.29 10.04 -1.94
C THR A 138 7.02 10.12 -3.45
N LEU A 139 7.61 9.21 -4.18
CA LEU A 139 7.62 9.23 -5.64
C LEU A 139 6.78 8.09 -6.22
N VAL A 140 5.87 8.42 -7.14
CA VAL A 140 5.17 7.39 -7.94
C VAL A 140 6.20 6.68 -8.83
N THR A 141 6.32 5.37 -8.66
CA THR A 141 7.33 4.55 -9.34
C THR A 141 6.74 3.61 -10.39
N MET A 142 5.42 3.40 -10.38
CA MET A 142 4.75 2.50 -11.31
C MET A 142 3.37 3.02 -11.70
N ARG A 143 2.98 2.79 -12.98
CA ARG A 143 1.66 3.18 -13.50
C ARG A 143 0.98 2.06 -14.25
N CYS A 144 -0.35 2.07 -14.22
CA CYS A 144 -1.16 1.25 -15.13
C CYS A 144 -0.98 1.72 -16.56
N MET A 145 -0.66 0.78 -17.47
CA MET A 145 -0.40 1.10 -18.87
C MET A 145 -1.65 1.55 -19.63
N GLU A 146 -2.82 1.08 -19.21
CA GLU A 146 -4.09 1.40 -19.85
C GLU A 146 -4.68 2.75 -19.39
N THR A 147 -4.52 3.06 -18.11
CA THR A 147 -5.23 4.19 -17.49
C THR A 147 -4.31 5.30 -16.98
N GLY A 148 -2.99 5.07 -16.94
CA GLY A 148 -2.02 6.00 -16.39
C GLY A 148 -2.08 6.15 -14.86
N VAL A 149 -3.03 5.49 -14.18
CA VAL A 149 -3.21 5.61 -12.72
C VAL A 149 -1.95 5.14 -11.98
N ALA A 150 -1.57 5.86 -10.92
CA ALA A 150 -0.46 5.49 -10.04
C ALA A 150 -0.73 4.13 -9.38
N MET A 151 0.22 3.20 -9.51
CA MET A 151 0.07 1.82 -9.06
C MET A 151 1.11 1.40 -8.02
N ALA A 152 2.21 2.14 -7.90
CA ALA A 152 3.15 1.99 -6.80
C ALA A 152 3.83 3.33 -6.50
N PHE A 153 4.25 3.48 -5.26
CA PHE A 153 5.14 4.57 -4.83
C PHE A 153 6.25 4.04 -3.92
N GLU A 154 7.32 4.82 -3.84
CA GLU A 154 8.43 4.59 -2.93
C GLU A 154 8.83 5.90 -2.24
N ASN A 155 9.06 5.82 -0.92
CA ASN A 155 9.78 6.82 -0.13
C ASN A 155 10.97 6.11 0.52
N THR A 156 12.14 6.21 -0.14
CA THR A 156 13.36 5.50 0.29
C THR A 156 13.98 6.11 1.55
N VAL A 157 13.77 7.41 1.77
CA VAL A 157 14.26 8.13 2.96
C VAL A 157 13.60 7.58 4.22
N SER A 158 12.28 7.46 4.21
CA SER A 158 11.50 6.95 5.33
C SER A 158 11.24 5.43 5.26
N GLN A 159 11.74 4.75 4.22
CA GLN A 159 11.53 3.32 3.95
C GLN A 159 10.03 2.95 3.92
N VAL A 160 9.24 3.73 3.17
CA VAL A 160 7.80 3.52 3.00
C VAL A 160 7.49 3.20 1.55
N TYR A 161 6.69 2.15 1.35
CA TYR A 161 6.38 1.60 0.03
C TYR A 161 4.89 1.34 -0.09
N GLY A 162 4.35 1.38 -1.29
CA GLY A 162 2.94 1.08 -1.46
C GLY A 162 2.58 0.58 -2.84
N PHE A 163 1.56 -0.29 -2.88
CA PHE A 163 1.02 -0.90 -4.08
C PHE A 163 -0.50 -0.73 -4.12
N GLN A 164 -1.02 -0.11 -5.18
CA GLN A 164 -2.47 0.04 -5.37
C GLN A 164 -3.12 -1.28 -5.79
N PHE A 165 -2.36 -2.18 -6.39
CA PHE A 165 -2.79 -3.52 -6.77
C PHE A 165 -2.61 -4.53 -5.64
N HIS A 166 -3.15 -5.73 -5.82
CA HIS A 166 -3.10 -6.84 -4.89
C HIS A 166 -2.03 -7.85 -5.30
N PRO A 167 -0.80 -7.80 -4.73
CA PRO A 167 0.27 -8.76 -5.06
C PRO A 167 -0.05 -10.18 -4.61
N GLU A 168 -0.98 -10.35 -3.68
CA GLU A 168 -1.45 -11.63 -3.15
C GLU A 168 -2.54 -12.30 -3.99
N SER A 169 -2.99 -11.64 -5.06
CA SER A 169 -4.16 -12.10 -5.83
C SER A 169 -3.83 -12.99 -7.03
N PHE A 170 -2.58 -13.01 -7.54
CA PHE A 170 -2.16 -13.81 -8.71
C PHE A 170 -0.73 -14.27 -8.61
#